data_48857aef7806e790cb16d540d40e3967
#
_entry.id   48857aef7806e790cb16d540d40e3967
#
_cell.length_a   1.000
_cell.length_b   1.000
_cell.length_c   1.000
_cell.angle_alpha   90.00
_cell.angle_beta   90.00
_cell.angle_gamma   90.00
#
_symmetry.space_group_name_H-M   'P 1'
#
loop_
_entity.id
_entity.type
_entity.pdbx_description
1 polymer ?
#
loop_
_entity_poly.entity_id
_entity_poly.type
_entity_poly.pdbx_seq_one_letter_code
_entity_poly.pdbx_strand_id
1 'polypeptide(L)'
;MTSDNVILVAGGDLRQQYAARRLRQKTGADVWTLGLPAQSGLHSAETLEEVPAYDVLVLPVPASPDGTTVPAPFGKAALPLETLAAHGKPGALVLGGACGGILPWLEPRGLAAADYL
;
A
#
# COMPACT_ATOMS: atom_id res chain seq x y z
N MET A 1 -1.42 20.15 13.96
CA MET A 1 -0.13 19.49 13.74
C MET A 1 -0.26 18.52 12.58
N THR A 2 0.60 18.68 11.59
CA THR A 2 0.58 17.76 10.45
C THR A 2 1.22 16.44 10.84
N SER A 3 0.63 15.35 10.34
CA SER A 3 1.20 14.04 10.51
C SER A 3 2.39 13.85 9.56
N ASP A 4 3.51 13.37 10.07
CA ASP A 4 4.66 13.01 9.24
C ASP A 4 4.55 11.59 8.68
N ASN A 5 3.45 10.90 8.95
CA ASN A 5 3.24 9.54 8.50
C ASN A 5 2.93 9.51 7.00
N VAL A 6 3.51 8.54 6.33
CA VAL A 6 3.26 8.27 4.91
C VAL A 6 2.47 6.97 4.81
N ILE A 7 1.32 7.04 4.14
CA ILE A 7 0.49 5.87 3.88
C ILE A 7 0.51 5.62 2.38
N LEU A 8 0.94 4.43 1.98
CA LEU A 8 0.91 4.01 0.58
C LEU A 8 -0.25 3.04 0.36
N VAL A 9 -1.18 3.41 -0.52
CA VAL A 9 -2.27 2.54 -0.94
C VAL A 9 -1.92 2.01 -2.33
N ALA A 10 -1.61 0.72 -2.41
CA ALA A 10 -1.05 0.12 -3.62
C ALA A 10 -2.02 -0.87 -4.25
N GLY A 11 -2.22 -0.71 -5.55
CA GLY A 11 -2.97 -1.68 -6.36
C GLY A 11 -4.46 -1.76 -6.04
N GLY A 12 -5.10 -2.79 -6.58
CA GLY A 12 -6.51 -3.06 -6.35
C GLY A 12 -7.45 -2.27 -7.24
N ASP A 13 -8.71 -2.29 -6.89
CA ASP A 13 -9.79 -1.66 -7.65
C ASP A 13 -10.26 -0.35 -6.99
N LEU A 14 -11.45 0.12 -7.34
CA LEU A 14 -12.00 1.37 -6.82
C LEU A 14 -12.20 1.37 -5.30
N ARG A 15 -12.29 0.21 -4.65
CA ARG A 15 -12.38 0.12 -3.19
C ARG A 15 -11.10 0.65 -2.54
N GLN A 16 -9.95 0.39 -3.16
CA GLN A 16 -8.67 0.95 -2.70
C GLN A 16 -8.64 2.46 -2.84
N GLN A 17 -9.21 2.99 -3.92
CA GLN A 17 -9.30 4.41 -4.14
C GLN A 17 -10.16 5.09 -3.07
N TYR A 18 -11.29 4.48 -2.72
CA TYR A 18 -12.14 4.95 -1.64
C TYR A 18 -11.41 4.90 -0.30
N ALA A 19 -10.69 3.80 -0.03
CA ALA A 19 -9.92 3.65 1.20
C ALA A 19 -8.85 4.76 1.32
N ALA A 20 -8.17 5.09 0.24
CA ALA A 20 -7.17 6.16 0.23
C ALA A 20 -7.77 7.49 0.64
N ARG A 21 -8.92 7.85 0.08
CA ARG A 21 -9.62 9.08 0.43
C ARG A 21 -10.05 9.11 1.89
N ARG A 22 -10.59 8.00 2.40
CA ARG A 22 -11.01 7.89 3.80
C ARG A 22 -9.83 8.03 4.74
N LEU A 23 -8.71 7.40 4.42
CA LEU A 23 -7.50 7.50 5.24
C LEU A 23 -7.01 8.94 5.30
N ARG A 24 -6.97 9.64 4.18
CA ARG A 24 -6.57 11.04 4.16
C ARG A 24 -7.48 11.91 5.03
N GLN A 25 -8.79 11.71 4.94
CA GLN A 25 -9.78 12.46 5.71
C GLN A 25 -9.68 12.17 7.21
N LYS A 26 -9.42 10.91 7.58
CA LYS A 26 -9.43 10.48 8.97
C LYS A 26 -8.13 10.74 9.69
N THR A 27 -7.00 10.61 9.02
CA THR A 27 -5.67 10.66 9.67
C THR A 27 -4.92 11.95 9.43
N GLY A 28 -5.21 12.65 8.35
CA GLY A 28 -4.41 13.80 7.92
C GLY A 28 -3.00 13.43 7.44
N ALA A 29 -2.68 12.15 7.34
CA ALA A 29 -1.38 11.70 6.86
C ALA A 29 -1.20 11.99 5.37
N ASP A 30 0.05 11.96 4.91
CA ASP A 30 0.36 11.99 3.47
C ASP A 30 -0.03 10.65 2.87
N VAL A 31 -1.07 10.65 2.02
CA VAL A 31 -1.54 9.43 1.37
C VAL A 31 -1.10 9.43 -0.09
N TRP A 32 -0.35 8.41 -0.45
CA TRP A 32 0.10 8.15 -1.81
C TRP A 32 -0.65 6.96 -2.38
N THR A 33 -0.97 7.01 -3.66
CA THR A 33 -1.56 5.86 -4.37
C THR A 33 -0.60 5.40 -5.45
N LEU A 34 -0.55 4.10 -5.67
CA LEU A 34 0.27 3.48 -6.70
C LEU A 34 -0.57 2.45 -7.44
N GLY A 35 -0.65 2.57 -8.77
CA GLY A 35 -1.46 1.68 -9.59
C GLY A 35 -2.96 1.97 -9.52
N LEU A 36 -3.35 3.20 -9.16
CA LEU A 36 -4.73 3.65 -9.11
C LEU A 36 -4.89 4.94 -9.90
N PRO A 37 -6.11 5.25 -10.38
CA PRO A 37 -6.36 6.53 -11.05
C PRO A 37 -6.08 7.71 -10.11
N ALA A 38 -5.59 8.80 -10.68
CA ALA A 38 -5.28 10.01 -9.91
C ALA A 38 -6.54 10.59 -9.29
N GLN A 39 -6.39 11.13 -8.07
CA GLN A 39 -7.48 11.78 -7.35
C GLN A 39 -7.02 13.10 -6.75
N SER A 40 -7.93 14.04 -6.69
CA SER A 40 -7.72 15.32 -6.03
C SER A 40 -7.47 15.13 -4.54
N GLY A 41 -6.48 15.81 -3.99
CA GLY A 41 -6.14 15.75 -2.57
C GLY A 41 -5.23 14.59 -2.18
N LEU A 42 -4.87 13.73 -3.10
CA LEU A 42 -3.97 12.60 -2.88
C LEU A 42 -2.77 12.71 -3.81
N HIS A 43 -1.64 12.16 -3.37
CA HIS A 43 -0.47 12.02 -4.22
C HIS A 43 -0.61 10.72 -5.02
N SER A 44 -0.58 10.83 -6.34
CA SER A 44 -0.68 9.66 -7.23
C SER A 44 0.68 9.39 -7.86
N ALA A 45 1.24 8.22 -7.63
CA ALA A 45 2.54 7.84 -8.16
C ALA A 45 2.37 6.88 -9.34
N GLU A 46 3.21 7.04 -10.35
CA GLU A 46 3.30 6.08 -11.46
C GLU A 46 4.32 4.99 -11.14
N THR A 47 5.34 5.33 -10.36
CA THR A 47 6.39 4.39 -9.96
C THR A 47 6.61 4.47 -8.46
N LEU A 48 7.10 3.39 -7.88
CA LEU A 48 7.36 3.32 -6.44
C LEU A 48 8.47 4.28 -6.01
N GLU A 49 9.40 4.59 -6.89
CA GLU A 49 10.50 5.51 -6.59
C GLU A 49 10.01 6.92 -6.27
N GLU A 50 8.84 7.31 -6.77
CA GLU A 50 8.24 8.62 -6.46
C GLU A 50 7.73 8.71 -5.03
N VAL A 51 7.47 7.57 -4.39
CA VAL A 51 6.84 7.51 -3.08
C VAL A 51 7.91 7.52 -2.00
N PRO A 52 7.78 8.36 -0.95
CA PRO A 52 8.66 8.26 0.21
C PRO A 52 8.51 6.91 0.91
N ALA A 53 9.48 6.53 1.73
CA ALA A 53 9.35 5.33 2.53
C ALA A 53 8.09 5.42 3.39
N TYR A 54 7.25 4.39 3.35
CA TYR A 54 5.95 4.43 4.02
C TYR A 54 6.03 3.95 5.48
N ASP A 55 5.10 4.46 6.28
CA ASP A 55 4.84 3.96 7.63
C ASP A 55 3.76 2.89 7.61
N VAL A 56 2.82 3.01 6.67
CA VAL A 56 1.72 2.07 6.50
C VAL A 56 1.55 1.78 5.01
N LEU A 57 1.46 0.50 4.68
CA LEU A 57 1.14 0.04 3.34
C LEU A 57 -0.26 -0.60 3.37
N VAL A 58 -1.16 -0.14 2.51
CA VAL A 58 -2.51 -0.69 2.40
C VAL A 58 -2.61 -1.45 1.08
N LEU A 59 -2.86 -2.75 1.19
CA LEU A 59 -2.95 -3.66 0.05
C LEU A 59 -4.42 -4.00 -0.23
N PRO A 60 -4.74 -4.46 -1.45
CA PRO A 60 -6.11 -4.87 -1.79
C PRO A 60 -6.49 -6.19 -1.11
N VAL A 61 -7.72 -6.63 -1.38
CA VAL A 61 -8.26 -7.90 -0.89
C VAL A 61 -8.61 -8.76 -2.09
N PRO A 62 -7.97 -9.91 -2.25
CA PRO A 62 -6.82 -10.43 -1.50
C PRO A 62 -5.54 -9.64 -1.80
N ALA A 63 -4.63 -9.61 -0.83
CA ALA A 63 -3.39 -8.83 -0.99
C ALA A 63 -2.53 -9.35 -2.13
N SER A 64 -2.41 -10.65 -2.26
CA SER A 64 -1.63 -11.26 -3.33
C SER A 64 -2.17 -12.65 -3.64
N PRO A 65 -3.00 -12.80 -4.68
CA PRO A 65 -3.52 -14.10 -5.08
C PRO A 65 -2.42 -15.09 -5.50
N ASP A 66 -1.35 -14.61 -6.11
CA ASP A 66 -0.24 -15.47 -6.56
C ASP A 66 0.91 -15.58 -5.55
N GLY A 67 0.86 -14.83 -4.45
CA GLY A 67 1.89 -14.84 -3.43
C GLY A 67 3.15 -14.04 -3.76
N THR A 68 3.24 -13.42 -4.93
CA THR A 68 4.42 -12.68 -5.36
C THR A 68 4.13 -11.27 -5.86
N THR A 69 2.92 -11.01 -6.35
CA THR A 69 2.54 -9.69 -6.87
C THR A 69 1.21 -9.23 -6.29
N VAL A 70 1.01 -7.91 -6.30
CA VAL A 70 -0.24 -7.27 -5.89
C VAL A 70 -0.98 -6.86 -7.17
N PRO A 71 -2.26 -7.26 -7.33
CA PRO A 71 -3.03 -6.88 -8.52
C PRO A 71 -3.17 -5.38 -8.63
N ALA A 72 -2.95 -4.84 -9.83
CA ALA A 72 -3.07 -3.42 -10.11
C ALA A 72 -3.73 -3.22 -11.48
N PRO A 73 -5.05 -3.51 -11.59
CA PRO A 73 -5.74 -3.48 -12.89
C PRO A 73 -5.75 -2.11 -13.55
N PHE A 74 -5.61 -1.02 -12.78
CA PHE A 74 -5.52 0.33 -13.34
C PHE A 74 -4.08 0.75 -13.63
N GLY A 75 -3.10 -0.05 -13.25
CA GLY A 75 -1.69 0.20 -13.52
C GLY A 75 -1.22 -0.53 -14.76
N LYS A 76 0.06 -0.34 -15.12
CA LYS A 76 0.66 -0.97 -16.29
C LYS A 76 0.96 -2.45 -16.07
N ALA A 77 1.21 -2.82 -14.82
CA ALA A 77 1.58 -4.19 -14.44
C ALA A 77 1.26 -4.43 -12.97
N ALA A 78 1.17 -5.70 -12.59
CA ALA A 78 1.07 -6.07 -11.17
C ALA A 78 2.32 -5.60 -10.42
N LEU A 79 2.16 -5.28 -9.14
CA LEU A 79 3.23 -4.72 -8.33
C LEU A 79 3.99 -5.83 -7.58
N PRO A 80 5.32 -5.93 -7.72
CA PRO A 80 6.07 -6.96 -7.01
C PRO A 80 6.06 -6.73 -5.49
N LEU A 81 5.69 -7.76 -4.73
CA LEU A 81 5.67 -7.69 -3.27
C LEU A 81 7.03 -7.41 -2.67
N GLU A 82 8.07 -8.01 -3.23
CA GLU A 82 9.44 -7.81 -2.75
C GLU A 82 9.82 -6.33 -2.79
N THR A 83 9.52 -5.68 -3.90
CA THR A 83 9.83 -4.26 -4.09
C THR A 83 9.00 -3.40 -3.14
N LEU A 84 7.70 -3.68 -3.02
CA LEU A 84 6.83 -2.95 -2.11
C LEU A 84 7.29 -3.09 -0.66
N ALA A 85 7.61 -4.31 -0.23
CA ALA A 85 8.07 -4.55 1.13
C ALA A 85 9.37 -3.83 1.43
N ALA A 86 10.31 -3.83 0.49
CA ALA A 86 11.61 -3.18 0.67
C ALA A 86 11.51 -1.66 0.77
N HIS A 87 10.42 -1.07 0.32
CA HIS A 87 10.23 0.39 0.31
C HIS A 87 9.74 0.96 1.65
N GLY A 88 9.32 0.11 2.56
CA GLY A 88 8.80 0.56 3.86
C GLY A 88 9.91 0.93 4.85
N LYS A 89 9.57 1.81 5.79
CA LYS A 89 10.44 2.08 6.93
C LYS A 89 10.53 0.84 7.81
N PRO A 90 11.62 0.63 8.55
CA PRO A 90 11.68 -0.44 9.54
C PRO A 90 10.51 -0.34 10.52
N GLY A 91 9.83 -1.46 10.75
CA GLY A 91 8.67 -1.49 11.64
C GLY A 91 7.36 -1.00 11.03
N ALA A 92 7.33 -0.71 9.72
CA ALA A 92 6.10 -0.28 9.05
C ALA A 92 5.01 -1.36 9.14
N LEU A 93 3.75 -0.90 9.12
CA LEU A 93 2.58 -1.77 9.19
C LEU A 93 2.04 -2.02 7.79
N VAL A 94 1.72 -3.28 7.49
CA VAL A 94 1.08 -3.66 6.23
C VAL A 94 -0.34 -4.13 6.53
N LEU A 95 -1.32 -3.44 5.94
CA LEU A 95 -2.73 -3.78 6.07
C LEU A 95 -3.23 -4.37 4.75
N GLY A 96 -4.00 -5.44 4.84
CA GLY A 96 -4.56 -6.06 3.65
C GLY A 96 -5.57 -7.13 4.01
N GLY A 97 -6.12 -7.78 3.00
CA GLY A 97 -6.96 -8.95 3.18
C GLY A 97 -6.20 -10.21 2.82
N ALA A 98 -6.33 -11.27 3.63
CA ALA A 98 -5.67 -12.56 3.40
C ALA A 98 -4.14 -12.42 3.28
N CYS A 99 -3.52 -11.79 4.28
CA CYS A 99 -2.08 -11.50 4.27
C CYS A 99 -1.19 -12.69 4.61
N GLY A 100 -1.74 -13.84 4.98
CA GLY A 100 -0.92 -14.99 5.41
C GLY A 100 0.12 -15.41 4.38
N GLY A 101 -0.22 -15.36 3.09
CA GLY A 101 0.71 -15.77 2.03
C GLY A 101 1.85 -14.80 1.77
N ILE A 102 1.80 -13.59 2.32
CA ILE A 102 2.84 -12.58 2.10
C ILE A 102 3.77 -12.38 3.29
N LEU A 103 3.48 -13.01 4.43
CA LEU A 103 4.32 -12.90 5.62
C LEU A 103 5.81 -13.19 5.36
N PRO A 104 6.18 -14.17 4.53
CA PRO A 104 7.58 -14.43 4.24
C PRO A 104 8.33 -13.26 3.61
N TRP A 105 7.60 -12.34 2.95
CA TRP A 105 8.19 -11.14 2.37
C TRP A 105 8.37 -10.02 3.40
N LEU A 106 7.54 -10.02 4.45
CA LEU A 106 7.47 -8.93 5.42
C LEU A 106 8.35 -9.14 6.63
N GLU A 107 8.32 -10.32 7.21
CA GLU A 107 9.02 -10.64 8.45
C GLU A 107 10.54 -10.38 8.39
N PRO A 108 11.24 -10.80 7.32
CA PRO A 108 12.69 -10.56 7.24
C PRO A 108 13.07 -9.07 7.20
N ARG A 109 12.12 -8.20 6.87
CA ARG A 109 12.33 -6.76 6.79
C ARG A 109 11.82 -6.02 8.02
N GLY A 110 11.36 -6.75 9.04
CA GLY A 110 10.83 -6.16 10.25
C GLY A 110 9.47 -5.52 10.09
N LEU A 111 8.73 -5.85 9.04
CA LEU A 111 7.39 -5.33 8.82
C LEU A 111 6.36 -6.19 9.54
N ALA A 112 5.31 -5.57 10.04
CA ALA A 112 4.19 -6.26 10.67
C ALA A 112 2.99 -6.26 9.71
N ALA A 113 2.22 -7.34 9.71
CA ALA A 113 1.03 -7.45 8.88
C ALA A 113 -0.22 -7.59 9.73
N ALA A 114 -1.32 -6.99 9.26
CA ALA A 114 -2.63 -7.16 9.89
C ALA A 114 -3.69 -7.29 8.79
N ASP A 115 -4.58 -8.26 8.95
CA ASP A 115 -5.74 -8.41 8.08
C ASP A 115 -6.87 -7.51 8.58
N TYR A 116 -7.51 -6.81 7.64
CA TYR A 116 -8.65 -5.96 7.99
C TYR A 116 -9.99 -6.56 7.53
N LEU A 117 -10.00 -7.84 7.24
CA LEU A 117 -11.24 -8.57 6.94
C LEU A 117 -11.75 -9.27 8.18
#